data_23640a02c613e7ef246ad93d300c3ed3
#
_entry.id   23640a02c613e7ef246ad93d300c3ed3
#
_cell.length_a   1.000
_cell.length_b   1.000
_cell.length_c   1.000
_cell.angle_alpha   90.00
_cell.angle_beta   90.00
_cell.angle_gamma   90.00
#
_symmetry.space_group_name_H-M   'P 1'
#
loop_
_entity.id
_entity.type
_entity.pdbx_description
1 polymer ?
#
loop_
_entity_poly.entity_id
_entity_poly.type
_entity_poly.pdbx_seq_one_letter_code
_entity_poly.pdbx_strand_id
1 'polypeptide(L)'
;MNCHCDNCKKSVGSPFVTWAIFEKDAILFNTSPPTHTAENRAARTYCDTCGISIAYRHPNRKNVMDITIGCLDEPEKYPPERNIWTKKRLSWIKKPGDIPNHEDYP
;
A
#
# COMPACT_ATOMS: atom_id res chain seq x y z
N MET A 1 7.86 -0.49 -2.72
CA MET A 1 7.44 -1.00 -4.05
C MET A 1 6.06 -0.49 -4.43
N ASN A 2 5.81 -0.30 -5.72
CA ASN A 2 4.48 0.02 -6.23
C ASN A 2 3.77 -1.25 -6.69
N CYS A 3 2.63 -1.57 -6.11
CA CYS A 3 1.84 -2.75 -6.46
C CYS A 3 0.62 -2.37 -7.30
N HIS A 4 0.53 -2.94 -8.51
CA HIS A 4 -0.55 -2.68 -9.46
C HIS A 4 -1.62 -3.78 -9.49
N CYS A 5 -1.60 -4.77 -8.59
CA CYS A 5 -2.57 -5.86 -8.61
C CYS A 5 -3.98 -5.36 -8.26
N ASP A 6 -4.99 -6.06 -8.76
CA ASP A 6 -6.39 -5.68 -8.57
C ASP A 6 -6.79 -5.68 -7.08
N ASN A 7 -6.26 -6.61 -6.29
CA ASN A 7 -6.55 -6.69 -4.86
C ASN A 7 -6.03 -5.48 -4.09
N CYS A 8 -4.81 -5.03 -4.36
CA CYS A 8 -4.24 -3.83 -3.73
C CYS A 8 -5.00 -2.57 -4.15
N LYS A 9 -5.27 -2.42 -5.45
CA LYS A 9 -6.05 -1.29 -5.96
C LYS A 9 -7.41 -1.17 -5.26
N LYS A 10 -8.14 -2.27 -5.17
CA LYS A 10 -9.47 -2.30 -4.54
C LYS A 10 -9.42 -2.07 -3.03
N SER A 11 -8.45 -2.65 -2.34
CA SER A 11 -8.35 -2.54 -0.88
C SER A 11 -8.02 -1.13 -0.39
N VAL A 12 -7.34 -0.35 -1.22
CA VAL A 12 -6.91 1.02 -0.88
C VAL A 12 -7.72 2.07 -1.63
N GLY A 13 -8.42 1.68 -2.71
CA GLY A 13 -9.15 2.62 -3.57
C GLY A 13 -8.23 3.53 -4.38
N SER A 14 -7.11 2.97 -4.88
CA SER A 14 -6.06 3.72 -5.58
C SER A 14 -5.67 3.03 -6.88
N PRO A 15 -5.15 3.77 -7.88
CA PRO A 15 -4.66 3.19 -9.13
C PRO A 15 -3.50 2.20 -8.94
N PHE A 16 -2.72 2.32 -7.90
CA PHE A 16 -1.72 1.39 -7.38
C PHE A 16 -1.45 1.73 -5.91
N VAL A 17 -0.73 0.86 -5.22
CA VAL A 17 -0.36 1.09 -3.82
C VAL A 17 1.15 1.08 -3.70
N THR A 18 1.69 2.11 -3.06
CA THR A 18 3.10 2.13 -2.67
C THR A 18 3.24 1.54 -1.27
N TRP A 19 4.02 0.48 -1.18
CA TRP A 19 4.31 -0.25 0.05
C TRP A 19 5.76 -0.03 0.47
N ALA A 20 5.97 0.31 1.74
CA ALA A 20 7.25 0.19 2.42
C ALA A 20 7.30 -1.18 3.11
N ILE A 21 8.37 -1.92 2.90
CA ILE A 21 8.53 -3.27 3.43
C ILE A 21 9.43 -3.21 4.66
N PHE A 22 8.92 -3.67 5.80
CA PHE A 22 9.67 -3.75 7.04
C PHE A 22 9.76 -5.18 7.53
N GLU A 23 10.75 -5.48 8.34
CA GLU A 23 10.73 -6.69 9.14
C GLU A 23 9.54 -6.65 10.09
N LYS A 24 8.82 -7.75 10.20
CA LYS A 24 7.60 -7.84 11.01
C LYS A 24 7.83 -7.40 12.46
N ASP A 25 8.96 -7.79 13.05
CA ASP A 25 9.28 -7.50 14.44
C ASP A 25 9.70 -6.03 14.68
N ALA A 26 9.96 -5.28 13.59
CA ALA A 26 10.23 -3.84 13.66
C ALA A 26 8.95 -3.00 13.76
N ILE A 27 7.77 -3.59 13.55
CA ILE A 27 6.49 -2.90 13.58
C ILE A 27 5.79 -3.16 14.92
N LEU A 28 5.49 -2.07 15.62
CA LEU A 28 4.74 -2.09 16.88
C LEU A 28 3.44 -1.31 16.71
N PHE A 29 2.32 -1.93 17.06
CA PHE A 29 1.03 -1.27 17.13
C PHE A 29 0.72 -0.87 18.58
N ASN A 30 0.32 0.38 18.81
CA ASN A 30 -0.09 0.85 20.13
C ASN A 30 -1.47 0.30 20.55
N THR A 31 -2.25 -0.16 19.59
CA THR A 31 -3.57 -0.74 19.78
C THR A 31 -3.67 -2.05 19.00
N SER A 32 -4.82 -2.71 19.05
CA SER A 32 -5.10 -3.90 18.26
C SER A 32 -6.01 -3.53 17.08
N PRO A 33 -5.46 -2.97 15.99
CA PRO A 33 -6.28 -2.58 14.85
C PRO A 33 -6.93 -3.78 14.17
N PRO A 34 -8.13 -3.63 13.63
CA PRO A 34 -8.84 -4.71 12.98
C PRO A 34 -8.11 -5.21 11.75
N THR A 35 -8.20 -6.50 11.51
CA THR A 35 -7.56 -7.19 10.40
C THR A 35 -8.60 -8.00 9.64
N HIS A 36 -8.67 -7.78 8.32
CA HIS A 36 -9.43 -8.63 7.41
C HIS A 36 -8.50 -9.69 6.79
N THR A 37 -8.89 -10.96 6.90
CA THR A 37 -8.15 -12.06 6.27
C THR A 37 -8.94 -12.57 5.07
N ALA A 38 -8.32 -12.50 3.88
CA ALA A 38 -8.89 -12.97 2.63
C ALA A 38 -8.78 -14.50 2.48
N GLU A 39 -9.45 -15.08 1.49
CA GLU A 39 -9.41 -16.52 1.20
C GLU A 39 -8.00 -17.03 0.95
N ASN A 40 -7.13 -16.26 0.30
CA ASN A 40 -5.71 -16.59 0.10
C ASN A 40 -4.87 -16.43 1.37
N ARG A 41 -5.49 -16.20 2.53
CA ARG A 41 -4.89 -15.96 3.84
C ARG A 41 -4.06 -14.67 3.93
N ALA A 42 -4.11 -13.81 2.94
CA ALA A 42 -3.55 -12.47 3.04
C ALA A 42 -4.32 -11.67 4.09
N ALA A 43 -3.62 -11.03 4.99
CA ALA A 43 -4.21 -10.24 6.07
C ALA A 43 -3.94 -8.74 5.82
N ARG A 44 -4.99 -7.95 5.92
CA ARG A 44 -4.95 -6.49 5.77
C ARG A 44 -5.41 -5.83 7.05
N THR A 45 -4.57 -4.98 7.58
CA THR A 45 -4.86 -4.21 8.80
C THR A 45 -5.29 -2.81 8.42
N TYR A 46 -6.32 -2.30 9.06
CA TYR A 46 -6.87 -0.98 8.79
C TYR A 46 -7.18 -0.24 10.10
N CYS A 47 -7.35 1.07 10.03
CA CYS A 47 -7.78 1.87 11.17
C CYS A 47 -9.29 1.83 11.29
N ASP A 48 -9.83 1.44 12.43
CA ASP A 48 -11.27 1.41 12.69
C ASP A 48 -11.86 2.80 12.95
N THR A 49 -11.03 3.80 13.21
CA THR A 49 -11.47 5.18 13.42
C THR A 49 -11.64 5.93 12.09
N CYS A 50 -10.69 5.82 11.16
CA CYS A 50 -10.70 6.57 9.90
C CYS A 50 -10.73 5.71 8.63
N GLY A 51 -10.64 4.38 8.75
CA GLY A 51 -10.73 3.44 7.64
C GLY A 51 -9.47 3.31 6.78
N ILE A 52 -8.38 4.01 7.10
CA ILE A 52 -7.16 3.93 6.31
C ILE A 52 -6.58 2.51 6.29
N SER A 53 -6.13 2.06 5.12
CA SER A 53 -5.41 0.79 4.98
C SER A 53 -3.98 0.97 5.47
N ILE A 54 -3.58 0.22 6.49
CA ILE A 54 -2.29 0.41 7.17
C ILE A 54 -1.27 -0.62 6.68
N ALA A 55 -1.59 -1.91 6.79
CA ALA A 55 -0.61 -2.97 6.63
C ALA A 55 -1.13 -4.16 5.83
N TYR A 56 -0.20 -4.88 5.23
CA TYR A 56 -0.44 -6.13 4.52
C TYR A 56 0.56 -7.19 4.96
N ARG A 57 0.05 -8.41 5.20
CA ARG A 57 0.85 -9.61 5.47
C ARG A 57 0.37 -10.77 4.63
N HIS A 58 1.29 -11.66 4.28
CA HIS A 58 0.96 -12.90 3.59
C HIS A 58 1.70 -14.09 4.24
N PRO A 59 1.08 -15.27 4.40
CA PRO A 59 1.70 -16.43 5.03
C PRO A 59 3.02 -16.87 4.39
N ASN A 60 3.17 -16.68 3.09
CA ASN A 60 4.38 -17.02 2.35
C ASN A 60 5.52 -16.00 2.55
N ARG A 61 5.25 -14.89 3.23
CA ARG A 61 6.21 -13.81 3.54
C ARG A 61 6.24 -13.55 5.04
N LYS A 62 6.59 -14.58 5.79
CA LYS A 62 6.40 -14.64 7.26
C LYS A 62 7.16 -13.57 8.05
N ASN A 63 8.29 -13.12 7.53
CA ASN A 63 9.21 -12.24 8.26
C ASN A 63 9.02 -10.76 7.96
N VAL A 64 8.13 -10.41 7.05
CA VAL A 64 7.91 -9.02 6.63
C VAL A 64 6.47 -8.60 6.75
N MET A 65 6.30 -7.29 6.91
CA MET A 65 5.00 -6.60 6.86
C MET A 65 5.15 -5.41 5.93
N ASP A 66 4.21 -5.25 5.02
CA ASP A 66 4.16 -4.12 4.12
C ASP A 66 3.27 -3.04 4.75
N ILE A 67 3.77 -1.82 4.83
CA ILE A 67 3.04 -0.65 5.33
C ILE A 67 2.73 0.27 4.15
N THR A 68 1.52 0.79 4.07
CA THR A 68 1.18 1.79 3.05
C THR A 68 2.00 3.05 3.27
N ILE A 69 2.61 3.54 2.20
CA ILE A 69 3.56 4.66 2.30
C ILE A 69 2.93 5.91 2.92
N GLY A 70 1.65 6.16 2.63
CA GLY A 70 0.93 7.31 3.17
C GLY A 70 0.66 7.26 4.68
N CYS A 71 0.86 6.11 5.34
CA CYS A 71 0.75 5.98 6.79
C CYS A 71 2.02 6.37 7.53
N LEU A 72 3.13 6.53 6.83
CA LEU A 72 4.41 6.85 7.45
C LEU A 72 4.51 8.37 7.70
N ASP A 73 5.10 8.76 8.82
CA ASP A 73 5.33 10.17 9.14
C ASP A 73 6.34 10.82 8.20
N GLU A 74 7.30 10.04 7.70
CA GLU A 74 8.37 10.51 6.80
C GLU A 74 8.40 9.66 5.51
N PRO A 75 7.36 9.72 4.67
CA PRO A 75 7.23 8.83 3.50
C PRO A 75 8.34 9.04 2.47
N GLU A 76 8.91 10.22 2.37
CA GLU A 76 10.00 10.52 1.44
C GLU A 76 11.28 9.71 1.68
N LYS A 77 11.46 9.18 2.89
CA LYS A 77 12.59 8.30 3.21
C LYS A 77 12.50 6.93 2.55
N TYR A 78 11.34 6.57 2.01
CA TYR A 78 11.08 5.23 1.48
C TYR A 78 10.57 5.27 0.03
N PRO A 79 11.35 5.83 -0.91
CA PRO A 79 10.94 5.85 -2.32
C PRO A 79 10.77 4.42 -2.85
N PRO A 80 9.81 4.19 -3.75
CA PRO A 80 9.63 2.86 -4.33
C PRO A 80 10.80 2.49 -5.25
N GLU A 81 11.35 1.29 -5.04
CA GLU A 81 12.49 0.78 -5.83
C GLU A 81 12.05 -0.11 -6.99
N ARG A 82 10.78 -0.54 -7.02
CA ARG A 82 10.27 -1.44 -8.06
C ARG A 82 8.76 -1.32 -8.23
N ASN A 83 8.32 -1.69 -9.43
CA ASN A 83 6.91 -1.90 -9.74
C ASN A 83 6.62 -3.40 -9.87
N ILE A 84 5.56 -3.88 -9.23
CA ILE A 84 5.12 -5.27 -9.32
C ILE A 84 3.70 -5.37 -9.86
N TRP A 85 3.36 -6.53 -10.42
CA TRP A 85 2.07 -6.78 -11.08
C TRP A 85 1.79 -5.80 -12.22
N THR A 86 2.82 -5.44 -12.99
CA THR A 86 2.74 -4.43 -14.04
C THR A 86 1.80 -4.81 -15.19
N LYS A 87 1.53 -6.11 -15.36
CA LYS A 87 0.49 -6.60 -16.29
C LYS A 87 -0.92 -6.10 -15.95
N LYS A 88 -1.14 -5.68 -14.69
CA LYS A 88 -2.39 -5.13 -14.18
C LYS A 88 -2.37 -3.61 -14.04
N ARG A 89 -1.30 -2.97 -14.49
CA ARG A 89 -1.18 -1.51 -14.49
C ARG A 89 -2.24 -0.89 -15.39
N LEU A 90 -2.90 0.15 -14.89
CA LEU A 90 -3.82 0.93 -15.70
C LEU A 90 -3.04 1.66 -16.81
N SER A 91 -3.56 1.63 -18.03
CA SER A 91 -2.84 2.11 -19.22
C SER A 91 -2.44 3.57 -19.16
N TRP A 92 -3.28 4.40 -18.52
CA TRP A 92 -3.06 5.84 -18.40
C TRP A 92 -1.98 6.21 -17.38
N ILE A 93 -1.54 5.30 -16.51
CA ILE A 93 -0.42 5.54 -15.56
C ILE A 93 0.91 5.61 -16.28
N LYS A 94 1.04 5.03 -17.47
CA LYS A 94 2.28 5.02 -18.25
C LYS A 94 2.60 6.36 -18.91
N LYS A 95 1.66 7.30 -18.91
CA LYS A 95 1.79 8.62 -19.56
C LYS A 95 1.49 9.75 -18.54
N PRO A 96 2.37 10.05 -17.61
CA PRO A 96 2.08 11.03 -16.57
C PRO A 96 2.15 12.51 -17.03
N GLY A 97 2.32 12.79 -18.32
CA GLY A 97 2.69 14.13 -18.79
C GLY A 97 1.59 15.01 -19.39
N ASP A 98 0.38 14.47 -19.66
CA ASP A 98 -0.59 15.16 -20.52
C ASP A 98 -1.78 15.81 -19.77
N ILE A 99 -1.75 15.83 -18.45
CA ILE A 99 -2.78 16.48 -17.64
C ILE A 99 -2.21 17.67 -16.87
N PRO A 100 -3.00 18.75 -16.66
CA PRO A 100 -2.53 19.90 -15.90
C PRO A 100 -2.04 19.51 -14.51
N ASN A 101 -0.99 20.17 -14.06
CA ASN A 101 -0.47 20.06 -12.70
C ASN A 101 -0.84 21.32 -11.94
N HIS A 102 -1.36 21.14 -10.75
CA HIS A 102 -1.66 22.20 -9.81
C HIS A 102 -0.89 21.93 -8.52
N GLU A 103 -0.27 22.97 -7.95
CA GLU A 103 0.42 22.82 -6.65
C GLU A 103 -0.58 22.57 -5.53
N ASP A 104 -1.73 23.25 -5.63
CA ASP A 104 -2.86 23.10 -4.74
C ASP A 104 -4.13 22.76 -5.53
N TYR A 105 -5.27 22.73 -4.87
CA TYR A 105 -6.56 22.53 -5.53
C TYR A 105 -6.86 23.72 -6.46
N PRO A 106 -7.23 23.46 -7.73
CA PRO A 106 -7.49 24.51 -8.71
C PRO A 106 -8.70 25.38 -8.40
#